data_6b241793eed0c51f666fa0a5c7781d20
#
_entry.id   6b241793eed0c51f666fa0a5c7781d20
#
_cell.length_a   1.000
_cell.length_b   1.000
_cell.length_c   1.000
_cell.angle_alpha   90.00
_cell.angle_beta   90.00
_cell.angle_gamma   90.00
#
_symmetry.space_group_name_H-M   'P 1'
#
loop_
_entity.id
_entity.type
_entity.pdbx_description
1 polymer ?
#
loop_
_entity_poly.entity_id
_entity_poly.type
_entity_poly.pdbx_seq_one_letter_code
_entity_poly.pdbx_strand_id
1 'polypeptide(L)'
;MNHHDWTHGVYAITDAGLLPDDARLIACCEQALRGGLALLQYRDKSTDDAKRWRQARELATLCRDHQVPLIVNDDTELALRLRREGYDNVGLHLGQDDGDLTEARRRLGAEAIIGATCHGRLELAERAARQGASYLAFGRFFVSSTKPSAPPAELSLLGEAAVFGLPRVAIGGIGRDNIQLARRAGAELLACVHAVFGGEDIEARVRTLNRLLAGEAG
;
A
#
# COMPACT_ATOMS: atom_id res chain seq x y z
N MET A 1 2.35 21.68 -12.51
CA MET A 1 2.67 20.23 -12.41
C MET A 1 1.48 19.58 -11.71
N ASN A 2 0.75 18.67 -12.38
CA ASN A 2 -0.29 17.93 -11.69
C ASN A 2 0.39 16.98 -10.69
N HIS A 3 0.29 17.29 -9.40
CA HIS A 3 0.72 16.36 -8.36
C HIS A 3 -0.19 15.14 -8.40
N HIS A 4 0.38 13.95 -8.54
CA HIS A 4 -0.36 12.70 -8.41
C HIS A 4 -1.01 12.63 -7.03
N ASP A 5 -2.33 12.54 -6.98
CA ASP A 5 -3.06 12.36 -5.73
C ASP A 5 -2.99 10.89 -5.29
N TRP A 6 -2.06 10.61 -4.40
CA TRP A 6 -1.87 9.27 -3.84
C TRP A 6 -2.89 8.92 -2.75
N THR A 7 -3.72 9.85 -2.31
CA THR A 7 -4.61 9.66 -1.15
C THR A 7 -5.86 8.85 -1.46
N HIS A 8 -6.15 8.59 -2.74
CA HIS A 8 -7.34 7.88 -3.18
C HIS A 8 -7.03 6.88 -4.28
N GLY A 9 -7.64 5.70 -4.25
CA GLY A 9 -7.59 4.73 -5.35
C GLY A 9 -7.02 3.38 -4.99
N VAL A 10 -6.51 2.67 -6.00
CA VAL A 10 -5.94 1.33 -5.84
C VAL A 10 -4.52 1.41 -5.29
N TYR A 11 -4.30 0.74 -4.17
CA TYR A 11 -3.02 0.55 -3.53
C TYR A 11 -2.53 -0.89 -3.76
N ALA A 12 -1.63 -1.12 -4.70
CA ALA A 12 -1.12 -2.45 -4.99
C ALA A 12 0.01 -2.84 -4.03
N ILE A 13 -0.01 -4.09 -3.55
CA ILE A 13 1.03 -4.63 -2.66
C ILE A 13 1.62 -5.88 -3.33
N THR A 14 2.95 -5.90 -3.53
CA THR A 14 3.64 -7.04 -4.13
C THR A 14 3.64 -8.26 -3.20
N ASP A 15 3.68 -9.44 -3.79
CA ASP A 15 3.76 -10.72 -3.08
C ASP A 15 4.76 -11.63 -3.79
N ALA A 16 5.78 -12.11 -3.07
CA ALA A 16 6.84 -12.92 -3.64
C ALA A 16 6.37 -14.28 -4.19
N GLY A 17 5.22 -14.80 -3.73
CA GLY A 17 4.62 -16.00 -4.26
C GLY A 17 3.97 -15.79 -5.63
N LEU A 18 3.42 -14.61 -5.88
CA LEU A 18 2.83 -14.23 -7.18
C LEU A 18 3.87 -13.67 -8.16
N LEU A 19 4.94 -13.06 -7.63
CA LEU A 19 5.99 -12.35 -8.36
C LEU A 19 7.36 -12.93 -7.94
N PRO A 20 7.70 -14.16 -8.36
CA PRO A 20 8.79 -14.94 -7.76
C PRO A 20 10.20 -14.47 -8.18
N ASP A 21 10.32 -13.80 -9.32
CA ASP A 21 11.59 -13.32 -9.87
C ASP A 21 11.56 -11.85 -10.27
N ASP A 22 12.74 -11.27 -10.49
CA ASP A 22 12.89 -9.83 -10.79
C ASP A 22 12.15 -9.43 -12.07
N ALA A 23 12.26 -10.23 -13.13
CA ALA A 23 11.66 -9.91 -14.43
C ALA A 23 10.13 -9.84 -14.34
N ARG A 24 9.51 -10.83 -13.68
CA ARG A 24 8.07 -10.86 -13.46
C ARG A 24 7.63 -9.74 -12.53
N LEU A 25 8.37 -9.50 -11.44
CA LEU A 25 8.08 -8.40 -10.51
C LEU A 25 8.00 -7.06 -11.25
N ILE A 26 9.03 -6.70 -12.01
CA ILE A 26 9.13 -5.42 -12.69
C ILE A 26 8.08 -5.31 -13.79
N ALA A 27 7.91 -6.33 -14.64
CA ALA A 27 6.94 -6.31 -15.72
C ALA A 27 5.49 -6.20 -15.22
N CYS A 28 5.14 -6.91 -14.14
CA CYS A 28 3.80 -6.82 -13.54
C CYS A 28 3.56 -5.48 -12.84
N CYS A 29 4.56 -4.95 -12.13
CA CYS A 29 4.44 -3.64 -11.49
C CYS A 29 4.32 -2.52 -12.53
N GLU A 30 5.04 -2.58 -13.64
CA GLU A 30 4.90 -1.63 -14.74
C GLU A 30 3.49 -1.64 -15.34
N GLN A 31 2.92 -2.82 -15.60
CA GLN A 31 1.54 -2.94 -16.04
C GLN A 31 0.55 -2.35 -15.01
N ALA A 32 0.77 -2.64 -13.71
CA ALA A 32 -0.08 -2.11 -12.65
C ALA A 32 -0.03 -0.57 -12.61
N LEU A 33 1.15 0.03 -12.72
CA LEU A 33 1.33 1.48 -12.78
C LEU A 33 0.62 2.11 -13.99
N ARG A 34 0.72 1.48 -15.17
CA ARG A 34 -0.04 1.92 -16.38
C ARG A 34 -1.56 1.80 -16.19
N GLY A 35 -2.00 0.89 -15.35
CA GLY A 35 -3.41 0.75 -14.96
C GLY A 35 -3.94 1.87 -14.06
N GLY A 36 -3.06 2.69 -13.47
CA GLY A 36 -3.40 3.84 -12.64
C GLY A 36 -3.47 3.51 -11.15
N LEU A 37 -2.33 3.21 -10.54
CA LEU A 37 -2.21 3.02 -9.10
C LEU A 37 -2.14 4.37 -8.37
N ALA A 38 -2.71 4.42 -7.16
CA ALA A 38 -2.47 5.48 -6.20
C ALA A 38 -1.12 5.28 -5.48
N LEU A 39 -0.85 4.05 -5.04
CA LEU A 39 0.37 3.64 -4.35
C LEU A 39 0.81 2.25 -4.82
N LEU A 40 2.12 2.00 -4.82
CA LEU A 40 2.70 0.66 -4.94
C LEU A 40 3.50 0.33 -3.68
N GLN A 41 3.24 -0.81 -3.04
CA GLN A 41 4.05 -1.29 -1.91
C GLN A 41 4.94 -2.46 -2.35
N TYR A 42 6.24 -2.33 -2.09
CA TYR A 42 7.19 -3.42 -2.19
C TYR A 42 7.22 -4.21 -0.87
N ARG A 43 6.78 -5.47 -0.94
CA ARG A 43 6.75 -6.38 0.20
C ARG A 43 7.45 -7.69 -0.17
N ASP A 44 8.66 -7.89 0.38
CA ASP A 44 9.43 -9.12 0.32
C ASP A 44 9.89 -9.47 1.76
N LYS A 45 9.52 -10.65 2.23
CA LYS A 45 9.86 -11.17 3.57
C LYS A 45 11.09 -12.06 3.57
N SER A 46 11.81 -12.16 2.43
CA SER A 46 13.08 -12.89 2.38
C SER A 46 14.17 -12.15 3.16
N THR A 47 15.21 -12.89 3.53
CA THR A 47 16.42 -12.35 4.19
C THR A 47 17.53 -12.00 3.21
N ASP A 48 17.27 -12.05 1.89
CA ASP A 48 18.22 -11.69 0.86
C ASP A 48 18.26 -10.17 0.64
N ASP A 49 19.13 -9.50 1.37
CA ASP A 49 19.27 -8.03 1.32
C ASP A 49 19.73 -7.54 -0.07
N ALA A 50 20.56 -8.32 -0.77
CA ALA A 50 21.03 -7.95 -2.11
C ALA A 50 19.87 -7.98 -3.13
N LYS A 51 19.03 -9.01 -3.09
CA LYS A 51 17.81 -9.11 -3.88
C LYS A 51 16.86 -7.97 -3.55
N ARG A 52 16.56 -7.76 -2.26
CA ARG A 52 15.63 -6.74 -1.79
C ARG A 52 16.10 -5.34 -2.21
N TRP A 53 17.38 -5.06 -2.08
CA TRP A 53 17.96 -3.80 -2.53
C TRP A 53 17.80 -3.59 -4.05
N ARG A 54 18.17 -4.57 -4.86
CA ARG A 54 18.08 -4.51 -6.32
C ARG A 54 16.63 -4.29 -6.78
N GLN A 55 15.70 -5.10 -6.29
CA GLN A 55 14.28 -5.00 -6.63
C GLN A 55 13.67 -3.67 -6.20
N ALA A 56 13.90 -3.23 -4.96
CA ALA A 56 13.33 -2.00 -4.44
C ALA A 56 13.86 -0.76 -5.19
N ARG A 57 15.14 -0.75 -5.57
CA ARG A 57 15.74 0.33 -6.36
C ARG A 57 15.16 0.43 -7.77
N GLU A 58 14.96 -0.70 -8.42
CA GLU A 58 14.34 -0.76 -9.75
C GLU A 58 12.88 -0.30 -9.70
N LEU A 59 12.11 -0.76 -8.71
CA LEU A 59 10.75 -0.30 -8.47
C LEU A 59 10.67 1.19 -8.11
N ALA A 60 11.63 1.73 -7.35
CA ALA A 60 11.68 3.15 -7.03
C ALA A 60 11.88 4.02 -8.26
N THR A 61 12.74 3.58 -9.20
CA THR A 61 12.90 4.22 -10.51
C THR A 61 11.61 4.17 -11.31
N LEU A 62 11.02 2.99 -11.46
CA LEU A 62 9.79 2.77 -12.21
C LEU A 62 8.63 3.61 -11.65
N CYS A 63 8.46 3.61 -10.34
CA CYS A 63 7.42 4.39 -9.67
C CYS A 63 7.63 5.91 -9.86
N ARG A 64 8.88 6.39 -9.81
CA ARG A 64 9.21 7.80 -10.08
C ARG A 64 8.84 8.20 -11.50
N ASP A 65 9.13 7.35 -12.49
CA ASP A 65 8.85 7.64 -13.90
C ASP A 65 7.33 7.69 -14.16
N HIS A 66 6.54 6.94 -13.39
CA HIS A 66 5.07 7.00 -13.39
C HIS A 66 4.47 8.01 -12.39
N GLN A 67 5.30 8.74 -11.63
CA GLN A 67 4.87 9.69 -10.60
C GLN A 67 4.04 9.09 -9.46
N VAL A 68 4.14 7.78 -9.22
CA VAL A 68 3.46 7.04 -8.15
C VAL A 68 4.43 6.82 -6.99
N PRO A 69 4.05 7.06 -5.71
CA PRO A 69 4.91 6.74 -4.59
C PRO A 69 5.14 5.22 -4.43
N LEU A 70 6.40 4.84 -4.15
CA LEU A 70 6.75 3.49 -3.71
C LEU A 70 6.76 3.43 -2.19
N ILE A 71 6.08 2.47 -1.60
CA ILE A 71 6.07 2.23 -0.17
C ILE A 71 6.90 0.98 0.15
N VAL A 72 7.92 1.10 0.96
CA VAL A 72 8.71 -0.05 1.46
C VAL A 72 8.01 -0.64 2.68
N ASN A 73 7.79 -1.95 2.69
CA ASN A 73 7.13 -2.63 3.81
C ASN A 73 8.13 -2.99 4.91
N ASP A 74 7.89 -2.54 6.14
CA ASP A 74 8.57 -2.86 7.42
C ASP A 74 10.06 -2.46 7.52
N ASP A 75 10.75 -2.19 6.42
CA ASP A 75 12.19 -1.97 6.40
C ASP A 75 12.57 -0.48 6.31
N THR A 76 12.74 0.14 7.47
CA THR A 76 13.12 1.56 7.57
C THR A 76 14.50 1.83 6.95
N GLU A 77 15.47 0.90 7.10
CA GLU A 77 16.82 1.11 6.55
C GLU A 77 16.84 1.06 5.04
N LEU A 78 16.07 0.16 4.43
CA LEU A 78 15.92 0.09 2.97
C LEU A 78 15.28 1.38 2.43
N ALA A 79 14.21 1.87 3.07
CA ALA A 79 13.56 3.12 2.69
C ALA A 79 14.53 4.32 2.79
N LEU A 80 15.28 4.43 3.89
CA LEU A 80 16.28 5.48 4.09
C LEU A 80 17.41 5.41 3.07
N ARG A 81 17.89 4.21 2.76
CA ARG A 81 18.95 4.02 1.76
C ARG A 81 18.50 4.48 0.38
N LEU A 82 17.28 4.13 -0.04
CA LEU A 82 16.70 4.59 -1.31
C LEU A 82 16.60 6.13 -1.34
N ARG A 83 16.07 6.74 -0.28
CA ARG A 83 15.94 8.21 -0.21
C ARG A 83 17.31 8.91 -0.27
N ARG A 84 18.35 8.36 0.36
CA ARG A 84 19.73 8.88 0.26
C ARG A 84 20.30 8.79 -1.17
N GLU A 85 19.82 7.88 -2.00
CA GLU A 85 20.15 7.81 -3.43
C GLU A 85 19.28 8.74 -4.31
N GLY A 86 18.43 9.59 -3.70
CA GLY A 86 17.63 10.58 -4.41
C GLY A 86 16.25 10.10 -4.85
N TYR A 87 15.74 8.99 -4.29
CA TYR A 87 14.37 8.53 -4.53
C TYR A 87 13.39 9.16 -3.53
N ASP A 88 13.05 10.44 -3.73
CA ASP A 88 12.13 11.16 -2.82
C ASP A 88 10.69 10.64 -2.86
N ASN A 89 10.34 9.87 -3.90
CA ASN A 89 9.06 9.18 -4.03
C ASN A 89 8.92 7.93 -3.16
N VAL A 90 9.92 7.59 -2.33
CA VAL A 90 9.91 6.41 -1.47
C VAL A 90 9.36 6.75 -0.08
N GLY A 91 8.37 5.99 0.35
CA GLY A 91 7.77 6.00 1.69
C GLY A 91 7.97 4.67 2.42
N LEU A 92 7.31 4.53 3.57
CA LEU A 92 7.42 3.38 4.47
C LEU A 92 6.03 2.94 4.96
N HIS A 93 5.84 1.65 5.19
CA HIS A 93 4.69 1.12 5.93
C HIS A 93 5.17 0.26 7.08
N LEU A 94 4.66 0.52 8.29
CA LEU A 94 5.03 -0.20 9.51
C LEU A 94 3.85 -1.00 10.07
N GLY A 95 4.09 -2.25 10.40
CA GLY A 95 3.26 -3.05 11.29
C GLY A 95 3.51 -2.69 12.75
N GLN A 96 2.79 -3.36 13.67
CA GLN A 96 2.89 -3.03 15.10
C GLN A 96 4.23 -3.42 15.72
N ASP A 97 4.91 -4.42 15.16
CA ASP A 97 6.17 -4.99 15.66
C ASP A 97 7.38 -4.62 14.78
N ASP A 98 7.19 -3.79 13.74
CA ASP A 98 8.19 -3.55 12.70
C ASP A 98 8.99 -2.24 12.91
N GLY A 99 8.85 -1.60 14.08
CA GLY A 99 9.64 -0.43 14.46
C GLY A 99 8.81 0.72 15.04
N ASP A 100 9.50 1.78 15.49
CA ASP A 100 8.88 2.97 16.04
C ASP A 100 8.56 4.00 14.94
N LEU A 101 7.29 4.37 14.82
CA LEU A 101 6.82 5.29 13.78
C LEU A 101 7.35 6.72 14.01
N THR A 102 7.49 7.16 15.26
CA THR A 102 8.02 8.48 15.57
C THR A 102 9.49 8.59 15.13
N GLU A 103 10.28 7.54 15.40
CA GLU A 103 11.67 7.48 14.96
C GLU A 103 11.77 7.39 13.42
N ALA A 104 10.91 6.60 12.78
CA ALA A 104 10.84 6.54 11.32
C ALA A 104 10.51 7.91 10.72
N ARG A 105 9.53 8.64 11.28
CA ARG A 105 9.17 10.00 10.87
C ARG A 105 10.34 10.97 11.03
N ARG A 106 11.03 10.92 12.18
CA ARG A 106 12.19 11.76 12.42
C ARG A 106 13.31 11.53 11.39
N ARG A 107 13.55 10.27 11.01
CA ARG A 107 14.64 9.88 10.10
C ARG A 107 14.31 10.10 8.62
N LEU A 108 13.08 9.82 8.20
CA LEU A 108 12.63 9.96 6.81
C LEU A 108 12.24 11.41 6.45
N GLY A 109 11.97 12.26 7.45
CA GLY A 109 11.57 13.65 7.26
C GLY A 109 10.06 13.84 7.15
N ALA A 110 9.61 15.10 7.19
CA ALA A 110 8.19 15.48 7.25
C ALA A 110 7.39 15.04 6.01
N GLU A 111 8.02 15.10 4.84
CA GLU A 111 7.38 14.86 3.54
C GLU A 111 7.25 13.39 3.15
N ALA A 112 7.93 12.48 3.87
CA ALA A 112 7.85 11.07 3.56
C ALA A 112 6.46 10.49 3.87
N ILE A 113 5.92 9.68 2.97
CA ILE A 113 4.67 8.95 3.22
C ILE A 113 4.97 7.79 4.17
N ILE A 114 4.38 7.81 5.37
CA ILE A 114 4.53 6.71 6.35
C ILE A 114 3.15 6.19 6.73
N GLY A 115 2.88 4.94 6.40
CA GLY A 115 1.65 4.26 6.77
C GLY A 115 1.80 3.39 8.02
N ALA A 116 0.69 3.17 8.71
CA ALA A 116 0.64 2.32 9.89
C ALA A 116 -0.46 1.27 9.80
N THR A 117 -0.15 0.03 10.16
CA THR A 117 -1.16 -1.02 10.37
C THR A 117 -1.91 -0.78 11.68
N CYS A 118 -3.23 -0.66 11.62
CA CYS A 118 -4.09 -0.46 12.78
C CYS A 118 -4.98 -1.66 13.10
N HIS A 119 -4.91 -2.73 12.30
CA HIS A 119 -5.78 -3.90 12.42
C HIS A 119 -7.27 -3.49 12.47
N GLY A 120 -8.01 -3.97 13.46
CA GLY A 120 -9.40 -3.59 13.74
C GLY A 120 -9.56 -2.66 14.96
N ARG A 121 -8.60 -1.73 15.22
CA ARG A 121 -8.52 -1.01 16.48
C ARG A 121 -8.27 0.49 16.31
N LEU A 122 -9.21 1.31 16.80
CA LEU A 122 -9.11 2.78 16.76
C LEU A 122 -7.97 3.32 17.63
N GLU A 123 -7.66 2.66 18.76
CA GLU A 123 -6.57 3.09 19.65
C GLU A 123 -5.20 3.01 18.95
N LEU A 124 -5.02 2.04 18.05
CA LEU A 124 -3.80 1.95 17.23
C LEU A 124 -3.75 3.07 16.20
N ALA A 125 -4.90 3.41 15.61
CA ALA A 125 -5.02 4.50 14.66
C ALA A 125 -4.74 5.87 15.31
N GLU A 126 -5.31 6.11 16.48
CA GLU A 126 -5.07 7.33 17.26
C GLU A 126 -3.58 7.48 17.63
N ARG A 127 -2.95 6.39 18.07
CA ARG A 127 -1.51 6.39 18.37
C ARG A 127 -0.69 6.70 17.12
N ALA A 128 -0.98 6.03 16.01
CA ALA A 128 -0.26 6.22 14.76
C ALA A 128 -0.42 7.66 14.22
N ALA A 129 -1.62 8.23 14.29
CA ALA A 129 -1.87 9.62 13.90
C ALA A 129 -1.03 10.60 14.74
N ARG A 130 -0.99 10.41 16.06
CA ARG A 130 -0.13 11.23 16.96
C ARG A 130 1.36 11.08 16.69
N GLN A 131 1.80 9.92 16.23
CA GLN A 131 3.19 9.64 15.87
C GLN A 131 3.58 10.12 14.49
N GLY A 132 2.65 10.72 13.72
CA GLY A 132 2.91 11.31 12.41
C GLY A 132 2.74 10.36 11.23
N ALA A 133 1.83 9.37 11.33
CA ALA A 133 1.42 8.58 10.17
C ALA A 133 0.82 9.48 9.07
N SER A 134 1.03 9.11 7.81
CA SER A 134 0.42 9.75 6.65
C SER A 134 -0.88 9.07 6.22
N TYR A 135 -1.08 7.81 6.56
CA TYR A 135 -2.31 7.04 6.35
C TYR A 135 -2.43 5.90 7.37
N LEU A 136 -3.67 5.42 7.56
CA LEU A 136 -4.02 4.38 8.52
C LEU A 136 -4.61 3.16 7.81
N ALA A 137 -4.01 1.98 8.00
CA ALA A 137 -4.46 0.75 7.34
C ALA A 137 -5.23 -0.16 8.31
N PHE A 138 -6.47 -0.46 7.92
CA PHE A 138 -7.41 -1.28 8.70
C PHE A 138 -7.72 -2.59 7.98
N GLY A 139 -7.90 -3.66 8.69
CA GLY A 139 -8.27 -4.98 8.20
C GLY A 139 -7.84 -6.11 9.13
N ARG A 140 -8.12 -7.36 8.70
CA ARG A 140 -8.70 -7.68 7.36
C ARG A 140 -10.22 -7.53 7.37
N PHE A 141 -10.78 -7.05 6.29
CA PHE A 141 -12.24 -6.92 6.18
C PHE A 141 -12.91 -8.14 5.55
N PHE A 142 -12.23 -8.80 4.61
CA PHE A 142 -12.75 -9.98 3.90
C PHE A 142 -11.80 -11.17 4.01
N VAL A 143 -12.26 -12.34 3.61
CA VAL A 143 -11.41 -13.54 3.58
C VAL A 143 -10.20 -13.31 2.68
N SER A 144 -9.01 -13.59 3.19
CA SER A 144 -7.75 -13.36 2.49
C SER A 144 -6.86 -14.59 2.54
N SER A 145 -6.28 -14.95 1.40
CA SER A 145 -5.27 -16.01 1.30
C SER A 145 -3.91 -15.59 1.85
N THR A 146 -3.62 -14.27 1.86
CA THR A 146 -2.29 -13.74 2.27
C THR A 146 -2.09 -13.76 3.80
N LYS A 147 -3.14 -13.50 4.59
CA LYS A 147 -3.11 -13.53 6.07
C LYS A 147 -4.41 -14.14 6.62
N PRO A 148 -4.60 -15.45 6.51
CA PRO A 148 -5.88 -16.10 6.87
C PRO A 148 -6.18 -16.08 8.37
N SER A 149 -5.17 -15.95 9.23
CA SER A 149 -5.30 -15.97 10.70
C SER A 149 -5.57 -14.60 11.33
N ALA A 150 -5.50 -13.49 10.59
CA ALA A 150 -5.81 -12.18 11.14
C ALA A 150 -7.31 -12.10 11.51
N PRO A 151 -7.69 -11.57 12.68
CA PRO A 151 -9.09 -11.42 13.04
C PRO A 151 -9.79 -10.47 12.05
N PRO A 152 -11.08 -10.71 11.72
CA PRO A 152 -11.84 -9.80 10.87
C PRO A 152 -12.08 -8.47 11.57
N ALA A 153 -12.09 -7.38 10.80
CA ALA A 153 -12.50 -6.06 11.25
C ALA A 153 -13.89 -5.71 10.69
N GLU A 154 -14.65 -4.90 11.41
CA GLU A 154 -15.93 -4.39 10.94
C GLU A 154 -15.75 -3.19 10.03
N LEU A 155 -16.52 -3.11 8.93
CA LEU A 155 -16.41 -2.02 7.95
C LEU A 155 -16.76 -0.64 8.56
N SER A 156 -17.62 -0.58 9.61
CA SER A 156 -17.94 0.67 10.33
C SER A 156 -16.71 1.40 10.86
N LEU A 157 -15.66 0.64 11.17
CA LEU A 157 -14.39 1.16 11.67
C LEU A 157 -13.77 2.22 10.73
N LEU A 158 -13.95 2.06 9.40
CA LEU A 158 -13.48 3.03 8.41
C LEU A 158 -14.17 4.38 8.57
N GLY A 159 -15.48 4.40 8.84
CA GLY A 159 -16.22 5.61 9.12
C GLY A 159 -15.82 6.25 10.45
N GLU A 160 -15.66 5.43 11.49
CA GLU A 160 -15.27 5.90 12.83
C GLU A 160 -13.86 6.53 12.83
N ALA A 161 -12.94 5.98 12.05
CA ALA A 161 -11.57 6.48 11.91
C ALA A 161 -11.46 7.81 11.15
N ALA A 162 -12.56 8.33 10.56
CA ALA A 162 -12.56 9.62 9.89
C ALA A 162 -12.15 10.79 10.80
N VAL A 163 -12.35 10.64 12.09
CA VAL A 163 -11.99 11.64 13.12
C VAL A 163 -10.48 11.97 13.13
N PHE A 164 -9.63 11.06 12.66
CA PHE A 164 -8.18 11.28 12.62
C PHE A 164 -7.72 12.15 11.44
N GLY A 165 -8.59 12.42 10.45
CA GLY A 165 -8.29 13.30 9.32
C GLY A 165 -7.20 12.77 8.37
N LEU A 166 -6.90 11.46 8.41
CA LEU A 166 -5.91 10.80 7.56
C LEU A 166 -6.58 9.84 6.58
N PRO A 167 -6.02 9.62 5.38
CA PRO A 167 -6.49 8.60 4.45
C PRO A 167 -6.58 7.23 5.11
N ARG A 168 -7.70 6.53 4.93
CA ARG A 168 -7.98 5.21 5.47
C ARG A 168 -7.82 4.16 4.38
N VAL A 169 -6.94 3.21 4.64
CA VAL A 169 -6.69 2.07 3.76
C VAL A 169 -7.50 0.88 4.22
N ALA A 170 -8.34 0.33 3.37
CA ALA A 170 -8.94 -0.97 3.59
C ALA A 170 -8.05 -2.08 3.01
N ILE A 171 -7.72 -3.08 3.83
CA ILE A 171 -6.92 -4.24 3.41
C ILE A 171 -7.57 -5.56 3.85
N GLY A 172 -7.21 -6.62 3.14
CA GLY A 172 -7.62 -8.01 3.41
C GLY A 172 -8.79 -8.44 2.56
N GLY A 173 -8.49 -9.23 1.52
CA GLY A 173 -9.46 -9.80 0.61
C GLY A 173 -10.18 -8.79 -0.28
N ILE A 174 -9.65 -7.58 -0.44
CA ILE A 174 -10.21 -6.56 -1.34
C ILE A 174 -10.09 -7.02 -2.79
N GLY A 175 -11.20 -6.97 -3.52
CA GLY A 175 -11.29 -7.36 -4.92
C GLY A 175 -12.53 -6.79 -5.60
N ARG A 176 -12.79 -7.22 -6.84
CA ARG A 176 -13.88 -6.69 -7.70
C ARG A 176 -15.25 -6.73 -7.02
N ASP A 177 -15.53 -7.79 -6.26
CA ASP A 177 -16.85 -8.05 -5.70
C ASP A 177 -17.16 -7.22 -4.45
N ASN A 178 -16.13 -6.65 -3.81
CA ASN A 178 -16.29 -5.99 -2.51
C ASN A 178 -15.60 -4.61 -2.39
N ILE A 179 -14.81 -4.20 -3.39
CA ILE A 179 -14.08 -2.93 -3.37
C ILE A 179 -15.00 -1.73 -3.16
N GLN A 180 -16.21 -1.75 -3.76
CA GLN A 180 -17.20 -0.69 -3.57
C GLN A 180 -17.78 -0.66 -2.16
N LEU A 181 -17.91 -1.83 -1.49
CA LEU A 181 -18.37 -1.87 -0.09
C LEU A 181 -17.36 -1.18 0.83
N ALA A 182 -16.08 -1.50 0.69
CA ALA A 182 -15.02 -0.84 1.45
C ALA A 182 -14.94 0.68 1.15
N ARG A 183 -15.08 1.07 -0.12
CA ARG A 183 -15.11 2.48 -0.54
C ARG A 183 -16.28 3.24 0.10
N ARG A 184 -17.50 2.68 0.06
CA ARG A 184 -18.69 3.27 0.66
C ARG A 184 -18.62 3.35 2.19
N ALA A 185 -17.91 2.43 2.82
CA ALA A 185 -17.66 2.44 4.26
C ALA A 185 -16.65 3.52 4.69
N GLY A 186 -15.98 4.18 3.74
CA GLY A 186 -15.10 5.30 4.00
C GLY A 186 -13.62 5.05 3.72
N ALA A 187 -13.24 3.94 3.06
CA ALA A 187 -11.86 3.77 2.61
C ALA A 187 -11.56 4.73 1.45
N GLU A 188 -10.48 5.46 1.54
CA GLU A 188 -9.91 6.24 0.43
C GLU A 188 -8.98 5.37 -0.42
N LEU A 189 -8.17 4.53 0.21
CA LEU A 189 -7.22 3.63 -0.45
C LEU A 189 -7.65 2.18 -0.28
N LEU A 190 -7.60 1.41 -1.35
CA LEU A 190 -8.03 0.02 -1.41
C LEU A 190 -6.81 -0.87 -1.68
N ALA A 191 -6.29 -1.51 -0.61
CA ALA A 191 -5.07 -2.31 -0.70
C ALA A 191 -5.34 -3.71 -1.27
N CYS A 192 -4.76 -3.98 -2.43
CA CYS A 192 -4.97 -5.18 -3.21
C CYS A 192 -3.65 -5.92 -3.48
N VAL A 193 -3.64 -7.23 -3.23
CA VAL A 193 -2.57 -8.16 -3.62
C VAL A 193 -3.08 -9.00 -4.80
N HIS A 194 -3.88 -10.03 -4.52
CA HIS A 194 -4.35 -10.99 -5.51
C HIS A 194 -5.28 -10.37 -6.56
N ALA A 195 -6.08 -9.39 -6.20
CA ALA A 195 -6.95 -8.68 -7.14
C ALA A 195 -6.17 -7.96 -8.25
N VAL A 196 -4.94 -7.53 -7.96
CA VAL A 196 -4.00 -6.95 -8.93
C VAL A 196 -3.15 -8.05 -9.56
N PHE A 197 -2.33 -8.76 -8.79
CA PHE A 197 -1.24 -9.62 -9.29
C PHE A 197 -1.63 -11.10 -9.49
N GLY A 198 -2.83 -11.52 -9.12
CA GLY A 198 -3.28 -12.91 -9.16
C GLY A 198 -3.81 -13.39 -10.51
N GLY A 199 -3.32 -12.88 -11.62
CA GLY A 199 -3.75 -13.30 -12.97
C GLY A 199 -2.87 -12.73 -14.07
N GLU A 200 -3.37 -12.85 -15.30
CA GLU A 200 -2.79 -12.21 -16.48
C GLU A 200 -3.36 -10.79 -16.64
N ASP A 201 -2.88 -10.01 -17.59
CA ASP A 201 -3.34 -8.65 -17.92
C ASP A 201 -3.54 -7.76 -16.66
N ILE A 202 -2.45 -7.52 -15.97
CA ILE A 202 -2.41 -6.74 -14.73
C ILE A 202 -2.94 -5.32 -14.95
N GLU A 203 -2.63 -4.71 -16.09
CA GLU A 203 -3.10 -3.37 -16.44
C GLU A 203 -4.63 -3.30 -16.52
N ALA A 204 -5.26 -4.24 -17.23
CA ALA A 204 -6.73 -4.29 -17.33
C ALA A 204 -7.40 -4.56 -15.98
N ARG A 205 -6.76 -5.35 -15.11
CA ARG A 205 -7.26 -5.62 -13.75
C ARG A 205 -7.30 -4.34 -12.92
N VAL A 206 -6.23 -3.55 -12.91
CA VAL A 206 -6.17 -2.28 -12.19
C VAL A 206 -7.16 -1.27 -12.78
N ARG A 207 -7.25 -1.15 -14.09
CA ARG A 207 -8.26 -0.29 -14.76
C ARG A 207 -9.69 -0.67 -14.38
N THR A 208 -9.97 -1.97 -14.25
CA THR A 208 -11.29 -2.46 -13.83
C THR A 208 -11.59 -2.06 -12.38
N LEU A 209 -10.62 -2.21 -11.46
CA LEU A 209 -10.79 -1.78 -10.08
C LEU A 209 -11.04 -0.26 -9.99
N ASN A 210 -10.30 0.54 -10.77
CA ASN A 210 -10.49 2.00 -10.80
C ASN A 210 -11.88 2.40 -11.35
N ARG A 211 -12.38 1.75 -12.41
CA ARG A 211 -13.75 1.99 -12.91
C ARG A 211 -14.80 1.68 -11.84
N LEU A 212 -14.66 0.57 -11.12
CA LEU A 212 -15.55 0.24 -10.01
C LEU A 212 -15.50 1.30 -8.90
N LEU A 213 -14.32 1.83 -8.58
CA LEU A 213 -14.17 2.92 -7.61
C LEU A 213 -14.81 4.22 -8.07
N ALA A 214 -14.79 4.52 -9.38
CA ALA A 214 -15.47 5.66 -9.97
C ALA A 214 -17.02 5.48 -10.03
N GLY A 215 -17.54 4.29 -9.71
CA GLY A 215 -18.98 4.00 -9.76
C GLY A 215 -19.49 3.62 -11.15
N GLU A 216 -18.60 3.34 -12.08
CA GLU A 216 -18.97 2.87 -13.42
C GLU A 216 -19.38 1.39 -13.33
N ALA A 217 -20.53 1.04 -13.96
CA ALA A 217 -20.97 -0.35 -14.08
C ALA A 217 -19.95 -1.15 -14.90
N GLY A 218 -19.53 -2.27 -14.37
CA GLY A 218 -18.59 -3.18 -15.01
C GLY A 218 -19.23 -4.08 -16.05
#